data_f1f63bec76f2ce30a4ae33c63b3c6631
#
_entry.id   f1f63bec76f2ce30a4ae33c63b3c6631
#
_cell.length_a   1.000
_cell.length_b   1.000
_cell.length_c   1.000
_cell.angle_alpha   90.00
_cell.angle_beta   90.00
_cell.angle_gamma   90.00
#
_symmetry.space_group_name_H-M   'P 1'
#
loop_
_entity.id
_entity.type
_entity.pdbx_description
1 polymer ?
#
loop_
_entity_poly.entity_id
_entity_poly.type
_entity_poly.pdbx_seq_one_letter_code
_entity_poly.pdbx_strand_id
1 'polypeptide(L)'
;FCTQCGTPHAGDARFCAQCGRPAASSAPPALAAAAPEPDTVRARPAKGLWNPNAAVLWSVVFTPAFGAYLHALNWRTLGDEKKHATAMQWLWATMGFVSVFALTTLAFDWPPAPLAWGYLLLWYFLQGKPQVDYVEKRFGKKYPHHPWGKVLLMATGSLLVFLFVALFV
;
A
#
# COMPACT_ATOMS: atom_id res chain seq x y z
N PHE A 1 -52.85 8.40 -12.55
CA PHE A 1 -53.64 7.48 -11.72
C PHE A 1 -52.86 7.12 -10.47
N CYS A 2 -53.52 7.02 -9.32
CA CYS A 2 -52.92 6.54 -8.09
C CYS A 2 -52.64 5.04 -8.18
N THR A 3 -51.41 4.62 -7.97
CA THR A 3 -51.02 3.18 -8.02
C THR A 3 -51.63 2.33 -6.94
N GLN A 4 -52.24 2.92 -5.90
CA GLN A 4 -52.84 2.22 -4.79
C GLN A 4 -54.37 2.04 -4.92
N CYS A 5 -55.09 3.07 -5.42
CA CYS A 5 -56.52 3.02 -5.47
C CYS A 5 -57.09 3.24 -6.90
N GLY A 6 -56.26 3.42 -7.92
CA GLY A 6 -56.65 3.57 -9.32
C GLY A 6 -57.35 4.88 -9.65
N THR A 7 -57.51 5.82 -8.71
CA THR A 7 -58.22 7.09 -8.96
C THR A 7 -57.35 8.02 -9.80
N PRO A 8 -57.93 8.67 -10.85
CA PRO A 8 -57.21 9.68 -11.57
C PRO A 8 -56.98 10.92 -10.69
N HIS A 9 -55.77 11.49 -10.72
CA HIS A 9 -55.44 12.73 -10.02
C HIS A 9 -54.86 13.74 -10.95
N ALA A 10 -55.03 15.03 -10.62
CA ALA A 10 -54.40 16.13 -11.37
C ALA A 10 -52.87 15.98 -11.35
N GLY A 11 -52.22 16.35 -12.46
CA GLY A 11 -50.80 16.04 -12.71
C GLY A 11 -49.81 16.61 -11.68
N ASP A 12 -50.20 17.61 -10.91
CA ASP A 12 -49.37 18.30 -9.91
C ASP A 12 -49.80 18.04 -8.45
N ALA A 13 -50.76 17.15 -8.24
CA ALA A 13 -51.20 16.78 -6.90
C ALA A 13 -50.16 15.97 -6.15
N ARG A 14 -49.66 16.50 -5.02
CA ARG A 14 -48.66 15.82 -4.17
C ARG A 14 -49.24 14.59 -3.43
N PHE A 15 -50.55 14.55 -3.24
CA PHE A 15 -51.20 13.45 -2.52
C PHE A 15 -52.47 13.07 -3.29
N CYS A 16 -52.84 11.79 -3.24
CA CYS A 16 -54.10 11.32 -3.79
C CYS A 16 -55.27 11.81 -2.91
N ALA A 17 -56.23 12.53 -3.51
CA ALA A 17 -57.41 13.02 -2.75
C ALA A 17 -58.28 11.93 -2.17
N GLN A 18 -58.24 10.71 -2.73
CA GLN A 18 -59.06 9.59 -2.29
C GLN A 18 -58.43 8.76 -1.19
N CYS A 19 -57.14 8.46 -1.23
CA CYS A 19 -56.48 7.56 -0.26
C CYS A 19 -55.36 8.23 0.55
N GLY A 20 -55.09 9.54 0.35
CA GLY A 20 -54.10 10.30 1.11
C GLY A 20 -52.65 9.93 0.86
N ARG A 21 -52.38 8.95 0.00
CA ARG A 21 -50.97 8.57 -0.28
C ARG A 21 -50.27 9.60 -1.18
N PRO A 22 -48.94 9.77 -1.00
CA PRO A 22 -48.18 10.61 -1.91
C PRO A 22 -48.36 10.13 -3.36
N ALA A 23 -48.74 11.06 -4.27
CA ALA A 23 -48.76 10.76 -5.68
C ALA A 23 -47.32 10.53 -6.12
N ALA A 24 -47.08 9.46 -6.89
CA ALA A 24 -45.77 9.23 -7.50
C ALA A 24 -45.57 10.45 -8.46
N SER A 25 -44.69 11.35 -8.06
CA SER A 25 -44.34 12.51 -8.85
C SER A 25 -43.79 12.02 -10.18
N SER A 26 -44.47 12.32 -11.28
CA SER A 26 -43.95 12.24 -12.64
C SER A 26 -42.95 13.38 -12.91
N ALA A 27 -42.25 13.82 -11.90
CA ALA A 27 -41.09 14.63 -12.15
C ALA A 27 -40.17 13.84 -13.08
N PRO A 28 -39.73 14.37 -14.23
CA PRO A 28 -38.68 13.78 -14.99
C PRO A 28 -37.55 13.52 -13.99
N PRO A 29 -36.81 12.38 -14.09
CA PRO A 29 -35.68 12.18 -13.19
C PRO A 29 -34.86 13.48 -13.32
N ALA A 30 -35.01 14.37 -12.33
CA ALA A 30 -34.09 15.45 -12.16
C ALA A 30 -32.77 14.71 -12.25
N LEU A 31 -31.96 15.04 -13.29
CA LEU A 31 -30.61 14.57 -13.43
C LEU A 31 -30.13 14.42 -11.98
N ALA A 32 -30.09 13.18 -11.48
CA ALA A 32 -29.58 12.95 -10.16
C ALA A 32 -28.23 13.62 -10.23
N ALA A 33 -28.19 14.87 -9.74
CA ALA A 33 -26.95 15.59 -9.56
C ALA A 33 -26.12 14.55 -8.86
N ALA A 34 -25.17 13.94 -9.64
CA ALA A 34 -24.45 12.75 -9.27
C ALA A 34 -24.12 12.98 -7.82
N ALA A 35 -24.83 12.25 -6.94
CA ALA A 35 -24.62 12.38 -5.50
C ALA A 35 -23.12 12.28 -5.43
N PRO A 36 -22.38 13.29 -4.91
CA PRO A 36 -20.94 13.28 -4.95
C PRO A 36 -20.58 11.88 -4.51
N GLU A 37 -19.98 11.10 -5.44
CA GLU A 37 -19.67 9.68 -5.19
C GLU A 37 -19.16 9.69 -3.78
N PRO A 38 -19.76 8.92 -2.83
CA PRO A 38 -19.40 9.04 -1.43
C PRO A 38 -17.88 8.93 -1.50
N ASP A 39 -17.19 10.08 -1.25
CA ASP A 39 -15.73 10.14 -1.20
C ASP A 39 -15.36 8.82 -0.60
N THR A 40 -14.88 7.89 -1.47
CA THR A 40 -14.65 6.51 -1.04
C THR A 40 -13.77 6.69 0.14
N VAL A 41 -14.41 6.66 1.32
CA VAL A 41 -13.80 7.03 2.60
C VAL A 41 -12.55 6.21 2.60
N ARG A 42 -11.42 6.88 2.27
CA ARG A 42 -10.13 6.21 2.11
C ARG A 42 -9.94 5.48 3.41
N ALA A 43 -10.36 4.20 3.40
CA ALA A 43 -10.49 3.42 4.61
C ALA A 43 -9.11 3.40 5.24
N ARG A 44 -8.95 4.17 6.34
CA ARG A 44 -7.68 4.22 7.05
C ARG A 44 -7.36 2.81 7.49
N PRO A 45 -6.14 2.31 7.28
CA PRO A 45 -5.78 1.00 7.75
C PRO A 45 -6.03 0.94 9.26
N ALA A 46 -6.72 -0.09 9.73
CA ALA A 46 -7.05 -0.25 11.16
C ALA A 46 -5.77 -0.33 12.03
N LYS A 47 -4.66 -0.76 11.44
CA LYS A 47 -3.32 -0.80 12.04
C LYS A 47 -2.40 0.14 11.27
N GLY A 48 -1.41 0.72 11.96
CA GLY A 48 -0.39 1.55 11.33
C GLY A 48 0.37 0.79 10.23
N LEU A 49 0.84 1.51 9.21
CA LEU A 49 1.72 0.99 8.18
C LEU A 49 3.12 1.60 8.34
N TRP A 50 4.13 0.85 7.93
CA TRP A 50 5.45 1.43 7.69
C TRP A 50 5.36 2.34 6.48
N ASN A 51 5.91 3.54 6.55
CA ASN A 51 5.94 4.45 5.41
C ASN A 51 6.75 3.80 4.28
N PRO A 52 6.12 3.42 3.14
CA PRO A 52 6.81 2.68 2.09
C PRO A 52 7.89 3.51 1.39
N ASN A 53 7.71 4.84 1.26
CA ASN A 53 8.76 5.73 0.73
C ASN A 53 9.99 5.74 1.63
N ALA A 54 9.79 5.84 2.95
CA ALA A 54 10.89 5.79 3.90
C ALA A 54 11.56 4.41 3.92
N ALA A 55 10.80 3.31 3.78
CA ALA A 55 11.35 1.96 3.67
C ALA A 55 12.26 1.82 2.44
N VAL A 56 11.85 2.36 1.29
CA VAL A 56 12.68 2.42 0.07
C VAL A 56 13.96 3.23 0.32
N LEU A 57 13.86 4.40 0.94
CA LEU A 57 15.02 5.25 1.22
C LEU A 57 16.01 4.54 2.14
N TRP A 58 15.55 3.93 3.22
CA TRP A 58 16.39 3.17 4.13
C TRP A 58 16.99 1.91 3.50
N SER A 59 16.40 1.37 2.43
CA SER A 59 16.97 0.25 1.69
C SER A 59 18.28 0.58 0.99
N VAL A 60 18.56 1.85 0.73
CA VAL A 60 19.86 2.32 0.23
C VAL A 60 20.95 2.13 1.29
N VAL A 61 20.60 2.28 2.57
CA VAL A 61 21.54 2.14 3.70
C VAL A 61 21.63 0.70 4.19
N PHE A 62 20.47 0.04 4.37
CA PHE A 62 20.36 -1.29 5.00
C PHE A 62 20.14 -2.43 4.01
N THR A 63 20.30 -2.22 2.73
CA THR A 63 20.01 -3.15 1.63
C THR A 63 18.52 -3.29 1.30
N PRO A 64 18.17 -3.75 0.08
CA PRO A 64 16.79 -4.04 -0.31
C PRO A 64 16.09 -5.09 0.56
N ALA A 65 16.84 -5.93 1.30
CA ALA A 65 16.25 -6.89 2.25
C ALA A 65 15.44 -6.19 3.35
N PHE A 66 15.97 -5.09 3.88
CA PHE A 66 15.28 -4.30 4.89
C PHE A 66 13.94 -3.74 4.36
N GLY A 67 13.97 -3.15 3.17
CA GLY A 67 12.75 -2.64 2.53
C GLY A 67 11.76 -3.75 2.20
N ALA A 68 12.21 -4.86 1.64
CA ALA A 68 11.36 -6.01 1.32
C ALA A 68 10.66 -6.56 2.57
N TYR A 69 11.34 -6.63 3.70
CA TYR A 69 10.75 -7.03 4.98
C TYR A 69 9.64 -6.08 5.43
N LEU A 70 9.89 -4.77 5.43
CA LEU A 70 8.89 -3.77 5.82
C LEU A 70 7.70 -3.76 4.86
N HIS A 71 7.96 -3.94 3.56
CA HIS A 71 6.91 -4.08 2.55
C HIS A 71 6.08 -5.34 2.77
N ALA A 72 6.70 -6.46 3.16
CA ALA A 72 5.98 -7.68 3.51
C ALA A 72 5.05 -7.47 4.72
N LEU A 73 5.53 -6.78 5.77
CA LEU A 73 4.70 -6.42 6.93
C LEU A 73 3.50 -5.54 6.54
N ASN A 74 3.71 -4.57 5.64
CA ASN A 74 2.64 -3.74 5.13
C ASN A 74 1.59 -4.55 4.38
N TRP A 75 2.01 -5.43 3.45
CA TRP A 75 1.08 -6.28 2.69
C TRP A 75 0.29 -7.22 3.59
N ARG A 76 0.95 -7.79 4.62
CA ARG A 76 0.28 -8.60 5.65
C ARG A 76 -0.78 -7.78 6.39
N THR A 77 -0.46 -6.55 6.78
CA THR A 77 -1.41 -5.64 7.46
C THR A 77 -2.58 -5.26 6.56
N LEU A 78 -2.35 -5.18 5.25
CA LEU A 78 -3.36 -4.88 4.23
C LEU A 78 -4.19 -6.10 3.82
N GLY A 79 -3.84 -7.31 4.29
CA GLY A 79 -4.54 -8.56 3.98
C GLY A 79 -4.24 -9.12 2.59
N ASP A 80 -3.17 -8.66 1.92
CA ASP A 80 -2.76 -9.17 0.60
C ASP A 80 -1.65 -10.23 0.75
N GLU A 81 -2.08 -11.47 1.01
CA GLU A 81 -1.16 -12.60 1.24
C GLU A 81 -0.27 -12.90 0.02
N LYS A 82 -0.77 -12.68 -1.20
CA LYS A 82 0.04 -12.92 -2.42
C LYS A 82 1.22 -11.95 -2.49
N LYS A 83 0.95 -10.66 -2.29
CA LYS A 83 2.01 -9.64 -2.28
C LYS A 83 2.92 -9.75 -1.07
N HIS A 84 2.38 -10.18 0.09
CA HIS A 84 3.19 -10.52 1.25
C HIS A 84 4.19 -11.63 0.91
N ALA A 85 3.73 -12.75 0.33
CA ALA A 85 4.60 -13.85 -0.08
C ALA A 85 5.66 -13.41 -1.10
N THR A 86 5.26 -12.61 -2.11
CA THR A 86 6.20 -12.06 -3.10
C THR A 86 7.26 -11.16 -2.43
N ALA A 87 6.88 -10.30 -1.49
CA ALA A 87 7.83 -9.45 -0.77
C ALA A 87 8.79 -10.29 0.09
N MET A 88 8.33 -11.38 0.69
CA MET A 88 9.18 -12.33 1.41
C MET A 88 10.14 -13.09 0.47
N GLN A 89 9.71 -13.44 -0.75
CA GLN A 89 10.61 -14.00 -1.76
C GLN A 89 11.74 -13.03 -2.12
N TRP A 90 11.42 -11.75 -2.29
CA TRP A 90 12.42 -10.71 -2.52
C TRP A 90 13.38 -10.53 -1.33
N LEU A 91 12.90 -10.66 -0.09
CA LEU A 91 13.77 -10.69 1.08
C LEU A 91 14.81 -11.80 0.96
N TRP A 92 14.39 -13.03 0.72
CA TRP A 92 15.29 -14.18 0.60
C TRP A 92 16.21 -14.09 -0.62
N ALA A 93 15.69 -13.62 -1.76
CA ALA A 93 16.48 -13.36 -2.96
C ALA A 93 17.60 -12.33 -2.68
N THR A 94 17.27 -11.25 -1.93
CA THR A 94 18.26 -10.25 -1.54
C THR A 94 19.30 -10.83 -0.59
N MET A 95 18.89 -11.64 0.38
CA MET A 95 19.86 -12.31 1.29
C MET A 95 20.81 -13.21 0.51
N GLY A 96 20.29 -14.00 -0.43
CA GLY A 96 21.12 -14.81 -1.33
C GLY A 96 22.05 -13.95 -2.19
N PHE A 97 21.52 -12.89 -2.81
CA PHE A 97 22.32 -11.95 -3.61
C PHE A 97 23.47 -11.34 -2.79
N VAL A 98 23.18 -10.82 -1.60
CA VAL A 98 24.20 -10.21 -0.73
C VAL A 98 25.25 -11.23 -0.31
N SER A 99 24.85 -12.48 -0.02
CA SER A 99 25.80 -13.54 0.34
C SER A 99 26.74 -13.90 -0.81
N VAL A 100 26.18 -14.13 -2.02
CA VAL A 100 26.97 -14.43 -3.22
C VAL A 100 27.89 -13.25 -3.55
N PHE A 101 27.35 -12.03 -3.47
CA PHE A 101 28.07 -10.80 -3.72
C PHE A 101 29.26 -10.63 -2.77
N ALA A 102 29.08 -10.88 -1.46
CA ALA A 102 30.16 -10.81 -0.49
C ALA A 102 31.25 -11.88 -0.77
N LEU A 103 30.85 -13.11 -1.09
CA LEU A 103 31.78 -14.20 -1.41
C LEU A 103 32.58 -13.90 -2.68
N THR A 104 31.94 -13.39 -3.74
CA THR A 104 32.64 -13.04 -4.98
C THR A 104 33.58 -11.85 -4.81
N THR A 105 33.22 -10.88 -3.99
CA THR A 105 34.11 -9.75 -3.67
C THR A 105 35.37 -10.22 -2.93
N LEU A 106 35.20 -11.11 -1.95
CA LEU A 106 36.32 -11.68 -1.20
C LEU A 106 37.22 -12.57 -2.07
N ALA A 107 36.66 -13.31 -3.03
CA ALA A 107 37.39 -14.25 -3.86
C ALA A 107 38.13 -13.59 -5.05
N PHE A 108 37.59 -12.53 -5.63
CA PHE A 108 38.02 -11.99 -6.91
C PHE A 108 38.44 -10.52 -6.86
N ASP A 109 38.43 -9.89 -5.69
CA ASP A 109 38.77 -8.47 -5.47
C ASP A 109 38.08 -7.52 -6.47
N TRP A 110 36.85 -7.89 -6.87
CA TRP A 110 36.07 -7.13 -7.86
C TRP A 110 35.25 -6.02 -7.19
N PRO A 111 35.29 -4.77 -7.68
CA PRO A 111 34.44 -3.69 -7.19
C PRO A 111 33.01 -3.85 -7.75
N PRO A 112 32.07 -4.33 -6.97
CA PRO A 112 30.76 -4.74 -7.48
C PRO A 112 29.67 -3.65 -7.41
N ALA A 113 30.06 -2.39 -7.17
CA ALA A 113 29.13 -1.29 -6.99
C ALA A 113 28.04 -1.17 -8.08
N PRO A 114 28.32 -1.28 -9.40
CA PRO A 114 27.28 -1.19 -10.42
C PRO A 114 26.21 -2.29 -10.30
N LEU A 115 26.62 -3.50 -9.91
CA LEU A 115 25.71 -4.63 -9.75
C LEU A 115 24.78 -4.43 -8.56
N ALA A 116 25.29 -3.91 -7.45
CA ALA A 116 24.49 -3.60 -6.26
C ALA A 116 23.46 -2.50 -6.56
N TRP A 117 23.85 -1.45 -7.27
CA TRP A 117 22.92 -0.40 -7.70
C TRP A 117 21.89 -0.92 -8.69
N GLY A 118 22.28 -1.75 -9.65
CA GLY A 118 21.37 -2.39 -10.59
C GLY A 118 20.32 -3.25 -9.87
N TYR A 119 20.75 -4.04 -8.89
CA TYR A 119 19.84 -4.85 -8.07
C TYR A 119 18.88 -3.99 -7.23
N LEU A 120 19.37 -2.92 -6.60
CA LEU A 120 18.55 -1.98 -5.85
C LEU A 120 17.48 -1.33 -6.72
N LEU A 121 17.84 -0.87 -7.92
CA LEU A 121 16.91 -0.28 -8.88
C LEU A 121 15.88 -1.31 -9.34
N LEU A 122 16.31 -2.54 -9.68
CA LEU A 122 15.40 -3.62 -10.06
C LEU A 122 14.37 -3.89 -8.95
N TRP A 123 14.83 -4.06 -7.71
CA TRP A 123 13.95 -4.23 -6.57
C TRP A 123 13.00 -3.04 -6.39
N TYR A 124 13.49 -1.82 -6.51
CA TYR A 124 12.68 -0.62 -6.39
C TYR A 124 11.54 -0.61 -7.40
N PHE A 125 11.81 -0.84 -8.68
CA PHE A 125 10.78 -0.79 -9.71
C PHE A 125 9.78 -1.95 -9.63
N LEU A 126 10.24 -3.14 -9.24
CA LEU A 126 9.38 -4.33 -9.18
C LEU A 126 8.63 -4.48 -7.85
N GLN A 127 9.15 -3.97 -6.74
CA GLN A 127 8.57 -4.14 -5.41
C GLN A 127 8.33 -2.83 -4.66
N GLY A 128 9.32 -1.94 -4.64
CA GLY A 128 9.25 -0.70 -3.87
C GLY A 128 8.17 0.23 -4.39
N LYS A 129 8.30 0.64 -5.64
CA LYS A 129 7.39 1.58 -6.29
C LYS A 129 5.92 1.11 -6.31
N PRO A 130 5.58 -0.15 -6.67
CA PRO A 130 4.19 -0.61 -6.65
C PRO A 130 3.52 -0.49 -5.29
N GLN A 131 4.23 -0.73 -4.18
CA GLN A 131 3.64 -0.54 -2.85
C GLN A 131 3.49 0.94 -2.50
N VAL A 132 4.47 1.77 -2.84
CA VAL A 132 4.38 3.23 -2.66
C VAL A 132 3.15 3.77 -3.37
N ASP A 133 3.00 3.46 -4.66
CA ASP A 133 1.88 3.91 -5.49
C ASP A 133 0.53 3.38 -4.96
N TYR A 134 0.49 2.13 -4.50
CA TYR A 134 -0.73 1.53 -3.93
C TYR A 134 -1.16 2.24 -2.64
N VAL A 135 -0.23 2.45 -1.71
CA VAL A 135 -0.53 3.08 -0.42
C VAL A 135 -0.92 4.54 -0.62
N GLU A 136 -0.22 5.27 -1.51
CA GLU A 136 -0.53 6.67 -1.79
C GLU A 136 -1.90 6.84 -2.46
N LYS A 137 -2.24 6.00 -3.44
CA LYS A 137 -3.55 6.01 -4.10
C LYS A 137 -4.69 5.67 -3.15
N ARG A 138 -4.50 4.69 -2.26
CA ARG A 138 -5.56 4.19 -1.40
C ARG A 138 -5.75 5.03 -0.13
N PHE A 139 -4.68 5.47 0.51
CA PHE A 139 -4.72 6.15 1.82
C PHE A 139 -4.25 7.61 1.77
N GLY A 140 -3.63 8.04 0.66
CA GLY A 140 -3.00 9.35 0.55
C GLY A 140 -1.75 9.45 1.42
N LYS A 141 -1.45 10.67 1.90
CA LYS A 141 -0.26 10.93 2.74
C LYS A 141 -0.55 10.91 4.24
N LYS A 142 -1.83 10.87 4.64
CA LYS A 142 -2.27 10.96 6.04
C LYS A 142 -2.87 9.64 6.51
N TYR A 143 -2.03 8.72 6.96
CA TYR A 143 -2.43 7.47 7.60
C TYR A 143 -1.54 7.20 8.84
N PRO A 144 -1.95 6.36 9.80
CA PRO A 144 -1.14 6.04 10.96
C PRO A 144 0.14 5.32 10.56
N HIS A 145 1.30 5.82 11.02
CA HIS A 145 2.61 5.23 10.74
C HIS A 145 3.16 4.54 11.97
N HIS A 146 3.93 3.47 11.75
CA HIS A 146 4.73 2.87 12.80
C HIS A 146 5.94 3.76 13.17
N PRO A 147 6.32 3.81 14.44
CA PRO A 147 7.51 4.54 14.88
C PRO A 147 8.78 3.85 14.42
N TRP A 148 9.72 4.61 13.85
CA TRP A 148 10.97 4.10 13.25
C TRP A 148 12.05 3.70 14.26
N GLY A 149 12.04 4.24 15.49
CA GLY A 149 13.15 4.12 16.43
C GLY A 149 13.63 2.68 16.66
N LYS A 150 12.71 1.78 17.02
CA LYS A 150 13.08 0.39 17.34
C LYS A 150 13.64 -0.36 16.11
N VAL A 151 13.00 -0.23 14.95
CA VAL A 151 13.42 -0.97 13.76
C VAL A 151 14.75 -0.46 13.21
N LEU A 152 14.99 0.85 13.26
CA LEU A 152 16.29 1.42 12.89
C LEU A 152 17.40 1.03 13.87
N LEU A 153 17.12 1.01 15.17
CA LEU A 153 18.09 0.54 16.15
C LEU A 153 18.49 -0.92 15.90
N MET A 154 17.52 -1.79 15.63
CA MET A 154 17.78 -3.19 15.30
C MET A 154 18.56 -3.33 14.00
N ALA A 155 18.18 -2.59 12.95
CA ALA A 155 18.86 -2.62 11.66
C ALA A 155 20.30 -2.11 11.77
N THR A 156 20.52 -1.01 12.49
CA THR A 156 21.87 -0.49 12.74
C THR A 156 22.71 -1.48 13.56
N GLY A 157 22.14 -2.06 14.61
CA GLY A 157 22.83 -3.08 15.40
C GLY A 157 23.25 -4.29 14.55
N SER A 158 22.34 -4.79 13.69
CA SER A 158 22.66 -5.89 12.76
C SER A 158 23.76 -5.52 11.76
N LEU A 159 23.73 -4.30 11.24
CA LEU A 159 24.75 -3.81 10.32
C LEU A 159 26.12 -3.71 11.01
N LEU A 160 26.16 -3.19 12.24
CA LEU A 160 27.41 -3.10 13.01
C LEU A 160 28.00 -4.48 13.33
N VAL A 161 27.15 -5.45 13.69
CA VAL A 161 27.59 -6.85 13.91
C VAL A 161 28.13 -7.42 12.61
N PHE A 162 27.45 -7.22 11.48
CA PHE A 162 27.92 -7.70 10.18
C PHE A 162 29.27 -7.09 9.80
N LEU A 163 29.43 -5.78 9.96
CA LEU A 163 30.69 -5.09 9.68
C LEU A 163 31.82 -5.56 10.61
N PHE A 164 31.51 -5.77 11.90
CA PHE A 164 32.48 -6.29 12.85
C PHE A 164 32.99 -7.67 12.42
N VAL A 165 32.07 -8.59 12.09
CA VAL A 165 32.42 -9.93 11.60
C VAL A 165 33.24 -9.84 10.32
N ALA A 166 32.86 -9.01 9.36
CA ALA A 166 33.55 -8.85 8.09
C ALA A 166 34.97 -8.26 8.21
N LEU A 167 35.27 -7.51 9.30
CA LEU A 167 36.59 -6.92 9.53
C LEU A 167 37.53 -7.82 10.32
N PHE A 168 37.00 -8.77 11.11
CA PHE A 168 37.77 -9.59 12.03
C PHE A 168 37.79 -11.09 11.69
N VAL A 169 37.11 -11.51 10.65
CA VAL A 169 37.10 -12.86 10.07
C VAL A 169 37.68 -12.84 8.67
#